data_dbcb8af11bbcd16c356d2bcbe45380b2
#
_entry.id   dbcb8af11bbcd16c356d2bcbe45380b2
#
_cell.length_a   1.000
_cell.length_b   1.000
_cell.length_c   1.000
_cell.angle_alpha   90.00
_cell.angle_beta   90.00
_cell.angle_gamma   90.00
#
_symmetry.space_group_name_H-M   'P 1'
#
loop_
_entity.id
_entity.type
_entity.pdbx_description
1 polymer ?
#
loop_
_entity_poly.entity_id
_entity_poly.type
_entity_poly.pdbx_seq_one_letter_code
_entity_poly.pdbx_strand_id
1 'polypeptide(L)'
;MRISSIIPCVRNANGSGHEQRRQTDGPGKDEVNRMNDFRKTAQEMLEFIRISPTCFHAVANIGRMLEAAGFQQLQEKEEWKLEKGGRYYTERNDSSVIAFVIPEKEVGIRGFHMAAAHSDSPCFKIKEKPELT
;
A
#
# COMPACT_ATOMS: atom_id res chain seq x y z
N MET A 1 3.72 1.43 -10.06
CA MET A 1 3.89 1.77 -8.64
C MET A 1 4.91 0.81 -8.04
N ARG A 2 6.11 1.27 -7.68
CA ARG A 2 7.09 0.42 -7.00
C ARG A 2 6.71 0.38 -5.52
N ILE A 3 6.22 -0.75 -5.05
CA ILE A 3 6.10 -1.03 -3.61
C ILE A 3 7.52 -1.31 -3.09
N SER A 4 8.31 -0.27 -2.91
CA SER A 4 9.63 -0.32 -2.32
C SER A 4 9.82 0.93 -1.48
N SER A 5 9.25 0.94 -0.29
CA SER A 5 9.73 1.79 0.78
C SER A 5 9.43 1.14 2.13
N ILE A 6 10.29 0.19 2.49
CA ILE A 6 10.53 -0.11 3.90
C ILE A 6 11.25 1.12 4.44
N ILE A 7 10.57 1.87 5.29
CA ILE A 7 11.16 3.02 5.99
C ILE A 7 12.07 2.47 7.09
N PRO A 8 13.41 2.72 7.04
CA PRO A 8 14.25 2.45 8.20
C PRO A 8 14.03 3.52 9.26
N CYS A 9 13.71 3.11 10.47
CA CYS A 9 13.69 3.93 11.67
C CYS A 9 15.11 4.41 11.96
N VAL A 10 15.42 5.68 11.72
CA VAL A 10 16.71 6.29 12.08
C VAL A 10 16.59 6.94 13.46
N ARG A 11 17.37 6.42 14.41
CA ARG A 11 17.60 7.06 15.71
C ARG A 11 18.46 8.30 15.52
N ASN A 12 17.97 9.43 16.02
CA ASN A 12 18.76 10.64 16.18
C ASN A 12 19.63 10.56 17.43
N ALA A 13 20.92 10.84 17.29
CA ALA A 13 21.81 11.14 18.39
C ALA A 13 22.41 12.53 18.20
N ASN A 14 22.28 13.32 19.23
CA ASN A 14 22.77 14.63 19.61
C ASN A 14 24.04 15.19 18.92
N GLY A 15 24.02 16.49 18.68
CA GLY A 15 25.18 17.32 18.40
C GLY A 15 24.87 18.82 18.49
N SER A 16 25.41 19.43 19.50
CA SER A 16 25.35 20.84 19.91
C SER A 16 25.97 21.83 18.92
N GLY A 17 25.34 23.03 18.79
CA GLY A 17 26.04 24.31 18.72
C GLY A 17 26.42 24.84 17.36
N HIS A 18 25.86 25.89 17.01
CA HIS A 18 26.27 27.22 16.51
C HIS A 18 25.23 27.78 15.52
N GLU A 19 24.58 28.82 15.98
CA GLU A 19 23.67 29.64 15.19
C GLU A 19 24.47 30.51 14.21
N GLN A 20 24.66 30.02 12.98
CA GLN A 20 25.05 30.80 11.84
C GLN A 20 23.80 31.09 10.99
N ARG A 21 23.43 32.36 10.84
CA ARG A 21 22.44 32.84 9.88
C ARG A 21 22.74 32.22 8.51
N ARG A 22 21.99 31.18 8.16
CA ARG A 22 22.02 30.62 6.81
C ARG A 22 21.21 31.53 5.90
N GLN A 23 21.90 32.08 4.90
CA GLN A 23 21.28 32.57 3.68
C GLN A 23 20.35 31.47 3.18
N THR A 24 19.11 31.86 2.85
CA THR A 24 18.11 30.96 2.28
C THR A 24 18.45 30.68 0.83
N ASP A 25 19.41 29.81 0.59
CA ASP A 25 19.49 29.12 -0.70
C ASP A 25 18.20 28.32 -0.86
N GLY A 26 17.58 28.41 -2.03
CA GLY A 26 16.34 27.68 -2.34
C GLY A 26 16.51 26.17 -2.10
N PRO A 27 15.40 25.40 -2.07
CA PRO A 27 15.43 24.00 -1.72
C PRO A 27 16.44 23.25 -2.59
N GLY A 28 17.33 22.49 -1.95
CA GLY A 28 18.35 21.70 -2.63
C GLY A 28 17.72 20.69 -3.59
N LYS A 29 18.48 20.27 -4.63
CA LYS A 29 17.98 19.30 -5.64
C LYS A 29 17.36 18.05 -5.02
N ASP A 30 17.90 17.56 -3.90
CA ASP A 30 17.38 16.38 -3.19
C ASP A 30 16.02 16.65 -2.50
N GLU A 31 15.80 17.87 -2.05
CA GLU A 31 14.55 18.30 -1.43
C GLU A 31 13.45 18.48 -2.50
N VAL A 32 13.80 19.05 -3.65
CA VAL A 32 12.91 19.17 -4.81
C VAL A 32 12.52 17.77 -5.33
N ASN A 33 13.46 16.85 -5.43
CA ASN A 33 13.20 15.48 -5.87
C ASN A 33 12.26 14.76 -4.88
N ARG A 34 12.50 14.89 -3.57
CA ARG A 34 11.61 14.33 -2.54
C ARG A 34 10.19 14.90 -2.63
N MET A 35 10.06 16.20 -2.79
CA MET A 35 8.75 16.85 -2.96
C MET A 35 8.01 16.36 -4.20
N ASN A 36 8.72 16.13 -5.30
CA ASN A 36 8.13 15.57 -6.52
C ASN A 36 7.66 14.11 -6.31
N ASP A 37 8.42 13.31 -5.58
CA ASP A 37 8.01 11.94 -5.24
C ASP A 37 6.76 11.92 -4.35
N PHE A 38 6.66 12.81 -3.35
CA PHE A 38 5.46 12.94 -2.53
C PHE A 38 4.24 13.37 -3.34
N ARG A 39 4.39 14.35 -4.25
CA ARG A 39 3.30 14.79 -5.12
C ARG A 39 2.83 13.67 -6.03
N LYS A 40 3.76 12.92 -6.62
CA LYS A 40 3.45 11.77 -7.46
C LYS A 40 2.68 10.71 -6.68
N THR A 41 3.14 10.34 -5.49
CA THR A 41 2.47 9.37 -4.61
C THR A 41 1.07 9.85 -4.22
N ALA A 42 0.91 11.13 -3.90
CA ALA A 42 -0.39 11.72 -3.59
C ALA A 42 -1.35 11.67 -4.79
N GLN A 43 -0.86 11.97 -6.00
CA GLN A 43 -1.66 11.86 -7.23
C GLN A 43 -2.09 10.43 -7.52
N GLU A 44 -1.20 9.46 -7.37
CA GLU A 44 -1.50 8.03 -7.53
C GLU A 44 -2.57 7.58 -6.51
N MET A 45 -2.49 8.06 -5.27
CA MET A 45 -3.48 7.78 -4.23
C MET A 45 -4.84 8.40 -4.58
N LEU A 46 -4.89 9.65 -5.00
CA LEU A 46 -6.14 10.32 -5.40
C LEU A 46 -6.80 9.62 -6.58
N GLU A 47 -6.01 9.18 -7.56
CA GLU A 47 -6.53 8.40 -8.69
C GLU A 47 -7.08 7.05 -8.24
N PHE A 48 -6.37 6.34 -7.34
CA PHE A 48 -6.88 5.11 -6.76
C PHE A 48 -8.23 5.32 -6.05
N ILE A 49 -8.37 6.38 -5.24
CA ILE A 49 -9.63 6.72 -4.57
C ILE A 49 -10.73 6.99 -5.61
N ARG A 50 -10.42 7.77 -6.65
CA ARG A 50 -11.38 8.12 -7.70
C ARG A 50 -11.97 6.91 -8.43
N ILE A 51 -11.13 5.91 -8.71
CA ILE A 51 -11.56 4.69 -9.40
C ILE A 51 -12.10 3.60 -8.46
N SER A 52 -12.08 3.84 -7.15
CA SER A 52 -12.46 2.87 -6.11
C SER A 52 -13.61 3.36 -5.24
N PRO A 53 -14.82 3.64 -5.82
CA PRO A 53 -15.93 4.22 -5.08
C PRO A 53 -16.58 3.27 -4.06
N THR A 54 -16.30 1.96 -4.12
CA THR A 54 -16.77 0.95 -3.16
C THR A 54 -15.65 -0.01 -2.80
N CYS A 55 -15.83 -0.78 -1.71
CA CYS A 55 -14.86 -1.82 -1.31
C CYS A 55 -14.61 -2.85 -2.43
N PHE A 56 -15.62 -3.18 -3.23
CA PHE A 56 -15.48 -4.10 -4.37
C PHE A 56 -14.57 -3.53 -5.45
N HIS A 57 -14.72 -2.25 -5.78
CA HIS A 57 -13.82 -1.58 -6.72
C HIS A 57 -12.41 -1.47 -6.14
N ALA A 58 -12.27 -1.18 -4.86
CA ALA A 58 -10.97 -1.10 -4.20
C ALA A 58 -10.23 -2.44 -4.28
N VAL A 59 -10.88 -3.55 -3.94
CA VAL A 59 -10.29 -4.89 -4.00
C VAL A 59 -9.92 -5.28 -5.43
N ALA A 60 -10.82 -5.06 -6.40
CA ALA A 60 -10.53 -5.34 -7.81
C ALA A 60 -9.34 -4.52 -8.35
N ASN A 61 -9.22 -3.25 -7.95
CA ASN A 61 -8.09 -2.41 -8.35
C ASN A 61 -6.79 -2.85 -7.65
N ILE A 62 -6.85 -3.24 -6.37
CA ILE A 62 -5.71 -3.82 -5.65
C ILE A 62 -5.25 -5.12 -6.32
N GLY A 63 -6.16 -6.01 -6.69
CA GLY A 63 -5.86 -7.24 -7.42
C GLY A 63 -5.05 -6.96 -8.68
N ARG A 64 -5.54 -6.04 -9.55
CA ARG A 64 -4.82 -5.64 -10.77
C ARG A 64 -3.42 -5.06 -10.47
N MET A 65 -3.28 -4.27 -9.39
CA MET A 65 -1.99 -3.73 -8.99
C MET A 65 -1.04 -4.83 -8.51
N LEU A 66 -1.55 -5.81 -7.79
CA LEU A 66 -0.78 -6.97 -7.33
C LEU A 66 -0.32 -7.84 -8.50
N GLU A 67 -1.20 -8.13 -9.46
CA GLU A 67 -0.86 -8.86 -10.70
C GLU A 67 0.23 -8.13 -11.49
N ALA A 68 0.08 -6.82 -11.68
CA ALA A 68 1.10 -6.00 -12.34
C ALA A 68 2.45 -5.99 -11.58
N ALA A 69 2.43 -6.23 -10.27
CA ALA A 69 3.62 -6.38 -9.42
C ALA A 69 4.16 -7.83 -9.38
N GLY A 70 3.58 -8.75 -10.14
CA GLY A 70 4.02 -10.14 -10.23
C GLY A 70 3.50 -11.04 -9.11
N PHE A 71 2.40 -10.68 -8.46
CA PHE A 71 1.70 -11.55 -7.53
C PHE A 71 0.79 -12.51 -8.30
N GLN A 72 0.67 -13.74 -7.80
CA GLN A 72 -0.22 -14.77 -8.32
C GLN A 72 -1.46 -14.86 -7.43
N GLN A 73 -2.64 -14.86 -8.05
CA GLN A 73 -3.89 -15.09 -7.34
C GLN A 73 -4.03 -16.55 -6.93
N LEU A 74 -4.43 -16.74 -5.69
CA LEU A 74 -4.76 -18.06 -5.14
C LEU A 74 -6.26 -18.14 -4.87
N GLN A 75 -6.85 -19.28 -5.20
CA GLN A 75 -8.25 -19.56 -4.88
C GLN A 75 -8.36 -20.17 -3.49
N GLU A 76 -9.22 -19.64 -2.61
CA GLU A 76 -9.37 -20.16 -1.23
C GLU A 76 -9.80 -21.63 -1.17
N LYS A 77 -10.49 -22.11 -2.19
CA LYS A 77 -11.03 -23.49 -2.25
C LYS A 77 -10.03 -24.51 -2.75
N GLU A 78 -8.88 -24.08 -3.24
CA GLU A 78 -7.86 -24.93 -3.83
C GLU A 78 -6.71 -25.16 -2.85
N GLU A 79 -5.98 -26.25 -3.04
CA GLU A 79 -4.74 -26.50 -2.32
C GLU A 79 -3.64 -25.56 -2.83
N TRP A 80 -3.05 -24.79 -1.93
CA TRP A 80 -2.03 -23.81 -2.30
C TRP A 80 -0.65 -24.46 -2.41
N LYS A 81 -0.07 -24.38 -3.60
CA LYS A 81 1.32 -24.77 -3.85
C LYS A 81 2.19 -23.53 -3.79
N LEU A 82 2.81 -23.30 -2.62
CA LEU A 82 3.61 -22.12 -2.36
C LEU A 82 5.09 -22.41 -2.59
N GLU A 83 5.75 -21.54 -3.34
CA GLU A 83 7.18 -21.63 -3.65
C GLU A 83 7.98 -20.59 -2.85
N LYS A 84 9.25 -20.90 -2.57
CA LYS A 84 10.18 -19.94 -1.95
C LYS A 84 10.36 -18.72 -2.86
N GLY A 85 10.32 -17.53 -2.29
CA GLY A 85 10.35 -16.28 -3.05
C GLY A 85 9.04 -15.91 -3.75
N GLY A 86 8.03 -16.79 -3.71
CA GLY A 86 6.73 -16.58 -4.34
C GLY A 86 5.95 -15.41 -3.74
N ARG A 87 5.17 -14.76 -4.56
CA ARG A 87 4.30 -13.62 -4.21
C ARG A 87 2.88 -14.01 -4.53
N TYR A 88 2.00 -13.97 -3.56
CA TYR A 88 0.65 -14.48 -3.68
C TYR A 88 -0.36 -13.52 -3.09
N TYR A 89 -1.59 -13.57 -3.59
CA TYR A 89 -2.72 -12.91 -2.97
C TYR A 89 -3.99 -13.76 -3.11
N THR A 90 -4.92 -13.56 -2.23
CA THR A 90 -6.26 -14.16 -2.28
C THR A 90 -7.30 -13.13 -1.91
N GLU A 91 -8.49 -13.26 -2.47
CA GLU A 91 -9.63 -12.38 -2.26
C GLU A 91 -10.78 -13.17 -1.63
N ARG A 92 -11.54 -12.53 -0.76
CA ARG A 92 -12.75 -13.10 -0.16
C ARG A 92 -13.93 -12.17 -0.40
N ASN A 93 -14.99 -12.74 -0.99
CA ASN A 93 -16.25 -12.06 -1.28
C ASN A 93 -16.05 -10.75 -2.07
N ASP A 94 -15.02 -10.63 -2.89
CA ASP A 94 -14.65 -9.45 -3.67
C ASP A 94 -14.54 -8.15 -2.85
N SER A 95 -14.48 -8.25 -1.53
CA SER A 95 -14.51 -7.12 -0.59
C SER A 95 -13.31 -7.06 0.36
N SER A 96 -12.49 -8.10 0.39
CA SER A 96 -11.25 -8.14 1.16
C SER A 96 -10.16 -8.89 0.41
N VAL A 97 -8.91 -8.51 0.65
CA VAL A 97 -7.74 -9.08 0.01
C VAL A 97 -6.62 -9.27 1.03
N ILE A 98 -5.90 -10.36 0.89
CA ILE A 98 -4.67 -10.65 1.64
C ILE A 98 -3.58 -10.92 0.61
N ALA A 99 -2.48 -10.18 0.67
CA ALA A 99 -1.30 -10.42 -0.15
C ALA A 99 -0.10 -10.73 0.75
N PHE A 100 0.72 -11.68 0.34
CA PHE A 100 1.87 -12.11 1.11
C PHE A 100 3.02 -12.57 0.21
N VAL A 101 4.22 -12.57 0.77
CA VAL A 101 5.45 -12.98 0.11
C VAL A 101 6.10 -14.09 0.93
N ILE A 102 6.48 -15.18 0.28
CA ILE A 102 7.25 -16.26 0.90
C ILE A 102 8.74 -15.91 0.84
N PRO A 103 9.48 -15.96 1.95
CA PRO A 103 10.92 -15.69 1.93
C PRO A 103 11.68 -16.68 1.03
N GLU A 104 12.70 -16.19 0.33
CA GLU A 104 13.61 -17.06 -0.45
C GLU A 104 14.48 -17.99 0.44
N LYS A 105 14.88 -17.46 1.61
CA LYS A 105 15.68 -18.19 2.58
C LYS A 105 14.80 -18.76 3.68
N GLU A 106 15.10 -19.96 4.14
CA GLU A 106 14.53 -20.50 5.37
C GLU A 106 14.99 -19.63 6.56
N VAL A 107 14.27 -18.59 6.81
CA VAL A 107 14.39 -17.84 8.03
C VAL A 107 13.51 -18.59 9.02
N GLY A 108 14.10 -19.16 10.06
CA GLY A 108 13.27 -19.72 11.14
C GLY A 108 12.21 -18.70 11.51
N ILE A 109 10.97 -19.15 11.74
CA ILE A 109 9.79 -18.26 11.94
C ILE A 109 10.11 -17.28 13.08
N ARG A 110 10.54 -16.08 12.72
CA ARG A 110 10.84 -14.99 13.66
C ARG A 110 9.68 -14.02 13.80
N GLY A 111 8.56 -14.29 13.11
CA GLY A 111 7.38 -13.45 13.08
C GLY A 111 7.04 -12.97 11.67
N PHE A 112 5.98 -12.16 11.60
CA PHE A 112 5.47 -11.57 10.35
C PHE A 112 5.59 -10.05 10.41
N HIS A 113 5.97 -9.43 9.29
CA HIS A 113 5.74 -8.01 9.08
C HIS A 113 4.36 -7.87 8.44
N MET A 114 3.43 -7.21 9.13
CA MET A 114 2.06 -7.07 8.68
C MET A 114 1.70 -5.60 8.56
N ALA A 115 1.06 -5.23 7.44
CA ALA A 115 0.37 -3.97 7.27
C ALA A 115 -1.11 -4.27 6.98
N ALA A 116 -2.01 -3.60 7.67
CA ALA A 116 -3.45 -3.78 7.51
C ALA A 116 -4.14 -2.43 7.37
N ALA A 117 -5.15 -2.37 6.51
CA ALA A 117 -6.01 -1.23 6.32
C ALA A 117 -7.42 -1.70 5.98
N HIS A 118 -8.44 -0.87 6.21
CA HIS A 118 -9.79 -1.15 5.74
C HIS A 118 -9.91 -0.83 4.24
N SER A 119 -10.79 -1.56 3.53
CA SER A 119 -11.06 -1.38 2.10
C SER A 119 -12.35 -0.62 1.81
N ASP A 120 -13.17 -0.38 2.81
CA ASP A 120 -14.42 0.37 2.71
C ASP A 120 -14.19 1.87 2.90
N SER A 121 -15.14 2.63 2.40
CA SER A 121 -15.20 4.09 2.51
C SER A 121 -16.63 4.49 2.83
N PRO A 122 -16.90 5.54 3.60
CA PRO A 122 -18.26 6.02 3.82
C PRO A 122 -18.94 6.31 2.48
N CYS A 123 -20.06 5.63 2.21
CA CYS A 123 -20.82 5.84 0.99
C CYS A 123 -22.32 5.80 1.29
N PHE A 124 -23.11 6.47 0.44
CA PHE A 124 -24.55 6.36 0.48
C PHE A 124 -24.99 5.07 -0.21
N LYS A 125 -25.89 4.35 0.43
CA LYS A 125 -26.56 3.17 -0.14
C LYS A 125 -28.04 3.47 -0.32
N ILE A 126 -28.54 3.23 -1.54
CA ILE A 126 -29.97 3.31 -1.82
C ILE A 126 -30.65 2.18 -1.06
N LYS A 127 -31.71 2.49 -0.32
CA LYS A 127 -32.53 1.50 0.39
C LYS A 127 -33.25 0.62 -0.64
N GLU A 128 -33.56 -0.62 -0.27
CA GLU A 128 -34.32 -1.55 -1.12
C GLU A 128 -35.76 -1.02 -1.41
N LYS A 129 -36.32 -0.23 -0.49
CA LYS A 129 -37.61 0.48 -0.68
C LYS A 129 -37.34 1.99 -0.51
N PRO A 130 -36.87 2.67 -1.58
CA PRO A 130 -36.48 4.07 -1.51
C PRO A 130 -37.64 5.04 -1.49
N GLU A 131 -38.85 4.59 -1.84
CA GLU A 131 -40.06 5.43 -1.86
C GLU A 131 -40.46 5.78 -0.43
N LEU A 132 -40.55 7.09 -0.16
CA LEU A 132 -41.13 7.64 1.05
C LEU A 132 -42.63 7.73 0.84
N THR A 133 -43.43 6.93 1.57
CA THR A 133 -44.87 7.06 1.70
C THR A 133 -45.21 8.01 2.81
#